data_415bdbbe6c056d2b0e181f087b00466c
#
_entry.id   415bdbbe6c056d2b0e181f087b00466c
#
_cell.length_a   1.000
_cell.length_b   1.000
_cell.length_c   1.000
_cell.angle_alpha   90.00
_cell.angle_beta   90.00
_cell.angle_gamma   90.00
#
_symmetry.space_group_name_H-M   'P 1'
#
loop_
_entity.id
_entity.type
_entity.pdbx_description
1 polymer ?
#
loop_
_entity_poly.entity_id
_entity_poly.type
_entity_poly.pdbx_seq_one_letter_code
_entity_poly.pdbx_strand_id
1 'polypeptide(L)'
;NNIIYWETDSSHVEVYDVRVIATDGFQRTAQEFQLFSRAGVKILSSAPKKATVGEKYLYSIKVWKQKADQKINYKLFTGPEGMILHPDGSVSWTPNPLQVDMVKYSIIASHGVATDSQYVSLFVNHPPVIKNAPIMMNTISVGGIWDFEIDVYDPNKNDPLVFTANKLPPGMRMDPHTGFLRWEPTMNELDFHELEIEISLDVLTPLRVTESPPEVLDMNSKGTRC
;
A
#
# COMPACT_ATOMS: atom_id res chain seq x y z
N ASN A 1 14.12 43.63 -0.83
CA ASN A 1 12.94 43.00 -0.22
C ASN A 1 13.22 42.79 1.27
N ASN A 2 12.53 43.51 2.14
CA ASN A 2 12.60 43.33 3.57
C ASN A 2 11.62 42.24 3.94
N ILE A 3 12.12 41.02 4.21
CA ILE A 3 11.33 39.84 4.60
C ILE A 3 11.68 39.53 6.05
N ILE A 4 10.65 39.38 6.90
CA ILE A 4 10.78 38.93 8.27
C ILE A 4 10.52 37.43 8.29
N TYR A 5 11.51 36.64 8.72
CA TYR A 5 11.37 35.20 8.95
C TYR A 5 11.20 34.92 10.43
N TRP A 6 10.30 34.03 10.74
CA TRP A 6 10.14 33.52 12.09
C TRP A 6 9.89 32.01 12.04
N GLU A 7 10.83 31.24 12.56
CA GLU A 7 10.67 29.80 12.76
C GLU A 7 10.01 29.57 14.11
N THR A 8 8.85 28.94 14.10
CA THR A 8 8.11 28.63 15.32
C THR A 8 8.36 27.17 15.72
N ASP A 9 8.61 26.97 17.01
CA ASP A 9 8.67 25.65 17.65
C ASP A 9 7.51 25.44 18.64
N SER A 10 7.54 24.37 19.40
CA SER A 10 6.53 24.02 20.37
C SER A 10 6.36 25.00 21.53
N SER A 11 7.30 25.92 21.74
CA SER A 11 7.20 26.95 22.80
C SER A 11 6.45 28.19 22.35
N HIS A 12 6.22 28.35 21.04
CA HIS A 12 5.63 29.53 20.42
C HIS A 12 4.11 29.39 20.17
N VAL A 13 3.37 28.81 21.10
CA VAL A 13 1.90 28.67 20.96
C VAL A 13 1.18 29.70 21.76
N GLU A 14 1.09 30.88 21.20
CA GLU A 14 0.45 32.05 21.83
C GLU A 14 -0.02 33.03 20.77
N VAL A 15 -0.63 34.12 21.22
CA VAL A 15 -0.91 35.31 20.44
C VAL A 15 0.23 36.28 20.64
N TYR A 16 0.82 36.71 19.53
CA TYR A 16 1.92 37.67 19.54
C TYR A 16 1.45 38.99 18.94
N ASP A 17 1.58 40.06 19.68
CA ASP A 17 1.39 41.41 19.16
C ASP A 17 2.65 41.85 18.39
N VAL A 18 2.51 42.05 17.11
CA VAL A 18 3.60 42.49 16.24
C VAL A 18 3.43 43.94 15.89
N ARG A 19 4.46 44.74 16.14
CA ARG A 19 4.51 46.15 15.75
C ARG A 19 5.66 46.38 14.82
N VAL A 20 5.34 46.80 13.59
CA VAL A 20 6.35 47.18 12.61
C VAL A 20 6.41 48.70 12.57
N ILE A 21 7.61 49.24 12.73
CA ILE A 21 7.84 50.69 12.74
C ILE A 21 8.75 51.03 11.54
N ALA A 22 8.29 51.97 10.73
CA ALA A 22 9.11 52.59 9.69
C ALA A 22 9.46 54.03 10.10
N THR A 23 10.70 54.44 9.87
CA THR A 23 11.16 55.79 10.17
C THR A 23 12.12 56.29 9.07
N ASP A 24 12.03 57.53 8.70
CA ASP A 24 12.96 58.26 7.83
C ASP A 24 13.95 59.11 8.63
N GLY A 25 13.95 59.01 9.96
CA GLY A 25 14.79 59.81 10.87
C GLY A 25 14.08 61.05 11.43
N PHE A 26 12.99 61.50 10.81
CA PHE A 26 12.17 62.65 11.21
C PHE A 26 10.79 62.26 11.66
N GLN A 27 10.17 61.32 10.93
CA GLN A 27 8.82 60.84 11.21
C GLN A 27 8.82 59.32 11.41
N ARG A 28 7.79 58.85 12.13
CA ARG A 28 7.57 57.41 12.36
C ARG A 28 6.16 57.05 12.00
N THR A 29 6.00 55.92 11.32
CA THR A 29 4.72 55.27 11.13
C THR A 29 4.79 53.87 11.71
N ALA A 30 3.70 53.39 12.30
CA ALA A 30 3.62 52.05 12.87
C ALA A 30 2.41 51.33 12.33
N GLN A 31 2.60 50.02 12.09
CA GLN A 31 1.52 49.06 11.84
C GLN A 31 1.55 47.99 12.92
N GLU A 32 0.39 47.71 13.50
CA GLU A 32 0.22 46.73 14.54
C GLU A 32 -0.73 45.65 14.02
N PHE A 33 -0.38 44.38 14.27
CA PHE A 33 -1.21 43.22 13.95
C PHE A 33 -0.89 42.05 14.88
N GLN A 34 -1.79 41.09 14.97
CA GLN A 34 -1.61 39.90 15.79
C GLN A 34 -1.25 38.71 14.94
N LEU A 35 -0.23 37.96 15.35
CA LEU A 35 0.11 36.65 14.84
C LEU A 35 -0.37 35.58 15.79
N PHE A 36 -1.13 34.62 15.27
CA PHE A 36 -1.61 33.49 16.01
C PHE A 36 -0.76 32.27 15.65
N SER A 37 0.05 31.78 16.58
CA SER A 37 0.69 30.48 16.47
C SER A 37 -0.16 29.46 17.20
N ARG A 38 -0.57 28.40 16.50
CA ARG A 38 -1.38 27.33 17.09
C ARG A 38 -0.58 26.04 17.16
N ALA A 39 -0.77 25.30 18.26
CA ALA A 39 -0.29 23.93 18.35
C ALA A 39 -0.87 23.10 17.21
N GLY A 40 0.01 22.52 16.44
CA GLY A 40 -0.36 21.61 15.35
C GLY A 40 -0.44 20.16 15.84
N VAL A 41 -1.15 19.35 15.09
CA VAL A 41 -1.03 17.90 15.08
C VAL A 41 -0.44 17.55 13.73
N LYS A 42 0.60 16.71 13.70
CA LYS A 42 1.22 16.26 12.44
C LYS A 42 1.50 14.78 12.48
N ILE A 43 0.97 14.04 11.50
CA ILE A 43 1.28 12.62 11.32
C ILE A 43 2.65 12.53 10.66
N LEU A 44 3.60 11.84 11.32
CA LEU A 44 4.99 11.70 10.87
C LEU A 44 5.28 10.33 10.24
N SER A 45 4.50 9.31 10.56
CA SER A 45 4.72 7.96 10.07
C SER A 45 4.07 7.73 8.70
N SER A 46 4.65 6.81 7.94
CA SER A 46 4.07 6.31 6.69
C SER A 46 3.52 4.91 6.90
N ALA A 47 2.32 4.66 6.39
CA ALA A 47 1.69 3.35 6.44
C ALA A 47 2.37 2.36 5.48
N PRO A 48 2.42 1.05 5.83
CA PRO A 48 2.83 0.03 4.87
C PRO A 48 1.94 0.04 3.63
N LYS A 49 2.55 -0.12 2.46
CA LYS A 49 1.84 -0.04 1.16
C LYS A 49 1.40 -1.39 0.60
N LYS A 50 1.66 -2.48 1.33
CA LYS A 50 1.29 -3.84 0.95
C LYS A 50 0.64 -4.56 2.12
N ALA A 51 -0.33 -5.41 1.82
CA ALA A 51 -0.95 -6.37 2.73
C ALA A 51 -1.18 -7.68 1.97
N THR A 52 -1.37 -8.78 2.69
CA THR A 52 -1.68 -10.09 2.12
C THR A 52 -3.01 -10.58 2.68
N VAL A 53 -3.84 -11.16 1.85
CA VAL A 53 -5.11 -11.80 2.28
C VAL A 53 -4.83 -12.85 3.35
N GLY A 54 -5.61 -12.80 4.44
CA GLY A 54 -5.47 -13.73 5.57
C GLY A 54 -4.35 -13.37 6.55
N GLU A 55 -3.44 -12.46 6.21
CA GLU A 55 -2.38 -12.00 7.10
C GLU A 55 -2.74 -10.70 7.81
N LYS A 56 -2.20 -10.52 9.00
CA LYS A 56 -2.48 -9.34 9.81
C LYS A 56 -1.67 -8.13 9.34
N TYR A 57 -2.34 -7.14 8.80
CA TYR A 57 -1.80 -5.81 8.53
C TYR A 57 -1.78 -4.99 9.82
N LEU A 58 -0.62 -4.40 10.13
CA LEU A 58 -0.42 -3.56 11.31
C LEU A 58 0.26 -2.25 10.92
N TYR A 59 -0.24 -1.14 11.48
CA TYR A 59 0.38 0.16 11.32
C TYR A 59 0.24 0.98 12.60
N SER A 60 1.35 1.53 13.11
CA SER A 60 1.36 2.41 14.28
C SER A 60 1.59 3.85 13.85
N ILE A 61 0.61 4.71 14.13
CA ILE A 61 0.66 6.12 13.76
C ILE A 61 1.58 6.86 14.74
N LYS A 62 2.61 7.50 14.21
CA LYS A 62 3.45 8.42 14.99
C LYS A 62 3.04 9.85 14.68
N VAL A 63 2.74 10.60 15.71
CA VAL A 63 2.27 11.98 15.61
C VAL A 63 3.24 12.89 16.34
N TRP A 64 3.59 14.01 15.72
CA TRP A 64 4.22 15.10 16.43
C TRP A 64 3.21 15.71 17.41
N LYS A 65 3.65 15.91 18.64
CA LYS A 65 2.87 16.52 19.72
C LYS A 65 3.67 17.68 20.29
N GLN A 66 2.99 18.73 20.65
CA GLN A 66 3.61 19.86 21.32
C GLN A 66 4.07 19.52 22.74
N LYS A 67 3.26 18.75 23.49
CA LYS A 67 3.60 18.26 24.83
C LYS A 67 3.50 16.74 24.88
N ALA A 68 4.38 16.11 25.65
CA ALA A 68 4.44 14.64 25.74
C ALA A 68 3.14 14.02 26.28
N ASP A 69 2.46 14.69 27.20
CA ASP A 69 1.22 14.27 27.84
C ASP A 69 -0.04 14.58 27.02
N GLN A 70 0.12 15.25 25.88
CA GLN A 70 -0.99 15.63 25.01
C GLN A 70 -1.71 14.39 24.46
N LYS A 71 -3.01 14.26 24.77
CA LYS A 71 -3.85 13.17 24.27
C LYS A 71 -4.26 13.46 22.84
N ILE A 72 -3.94 12.55 21.92
CA ILE A 72 -4.38 12.60 20.53
C ILE A 72 -5.62 11.70 20.38
N ASN A 73 -6.62 12.20 19.69
CA ASN A 73 -7.77 11.43 19.28
C ASN A 73 -7.58 11.00 17.82
N TYR A 74 -7.80 9.72 17.57
CA TYR A 74 -7.69 9.13 16.24
C TYR A 74 -9.07 8.71 15.73
N LYS A 75 -9.33 8.95 14.45
CA LYS A 75 -10.56 8.54 13.78
C LYS A 75 -10.23 7.92 12.43
N LEU A 76 -10.71 6.70 12.19
CA LEU A 76 -10.78 6.11 10.86
C LEU A 76 -11.93 6.78 10.12
N PHE A 77 -11.62 7.61 9.12
CA PHE A 77 -12.63 8.35 8.36
C PHE A 77 -13.24 7.50 7.26
N THR A 78 -12.38 6.78 6.52
CA THR A 78 -12.76 5.75 5.55
C THR A 78 -11.83 4.56 5.71
N GLY A 79 -12.30 3.35 5.41
CA GLY A 79 -11.49 2.14 5.45
C GLY A 79 -12.26 0.91 4.96
N PRO A 80 -11.54 -0.17 4.63
CA PRO A 80 -12.16 -1.44 4.27
C PRO A 80 -12.89 -2.04 5.47
N GLU A 81 -13.83 -2.90 5.19
CA GLU A 81 -14.53 -3.68 6.21
C GLU A 81 -13.54 -4.48 7.06
N GLY A 82 -13.75 -4.50 8.37
CA GLY A 82 -12.89 -5.19 9.32
C GLY A 82 -11.63 -4.45 9.73
N MET A 83 -11.33 -3.26 9.17
CA MET A 83 -10.22 -2.42 9.62
C MET A 83 -10.57 -1.70 10.92
N ILE A 84 -9.68 -1.78 11.91
CA ILE A 84 -9.86 -1.18 13.22
C ILE A 84 -8.73 -0.20 13.49
N LEU A 85 -9.10 1.03 13.89
CA LEU A 85 -8.18 2.01 14.44
C LEU A 85 -8.40 2.08 15.96
N HIS A 86 -7.35 1.74 16.70
CA HIS A 86 -7.36 1.70 18.15
C HIS A 86 -7.08 3.09 18.76
N PRO A 87 -7.48 3.33 20.03
CA PRO A 87 -7.26 4.61 20.70
C PRO A 87 -5.79 5.00 20.89
N ASP A 88 -4.87 4.04 20.84
CA ASP A 88 -3.42 4.25 20.90
C ASP A 88 -2.81 4.70 19.56
N GLY A 89 -3.61 4.78 18.52
CA GLY A 89 -3.18 5.12 17.16
C GLY A 89 -2.67 3.92 16.36
N SER A 90 -2.86 2.69 16.85
CA SER A 90 -2.56 1.51 16.04
C SER A 90 -3.73 1.14 15.12
N VAL A 91 -3.41 0.77 13.88
CA VAL A 91 -4.34 0.21 12.90
C VAL A 91 -4.11 -1.27 12.80
N SER A 92 -5.15 -2.06 12.86
CA SER A 92 -5.12 -3.50 12.62
C SER A 92 -6.20 -3.91 11.63
N TRP A 93 -5.85 -4.82 10.72
CA TRP A 93 -6.75 -5.34 9.72
C TRP A 93 -6.24 -6.68 9.19
N THR A 94 -7.16 -7.57 8.84
CA THR A 94 -6.84 -8.81 8.14
C THR A 94 -7.72 -8.85 6.89
N PRO A 95 -7.15 -8.60 5.69
CA PRO A 95 -7.92 -8.61 4.45
C PRO A 95 -8.58 -9.97 4.21
N ASN A 96 -9.81 -9.98 3.76
CA ASN A 96 -10.48 -11.18 3.28
C ASN A 96 -10.31 -11.35 1.75
N PRO A 97 -10.63 -12.52 1.16
CA PRO A 97 -10.44 -12.78 -0.27
C PRO A 97 -11.21 -11.87 -1.24
N LEU A 98 -12.18 -11.08 -0.77
CA LEU A 98 -12.92 -10.11 -1.57
C LEU A 98 -12.28 -8.70 -1.55
N GLN A 99 -11.23 -8.51 -0.75
CA GLN A 99 -10.56 -7.23 -0.52
C GLN A 99 -9.15 -7.24 -1.15
N VAL A 100 -9.08 -7.64 -2.41
CA VAL A 100 -7.83 -7.72 -3.18
C VAL A 100 -7.57 -6.43 -3.98
N ASP A 101 -6.35 -6.30 -4.54
CA ASP A 101 -5.89 -5.16 -5.34
C ASP A 101 -5.75 -3.85 -4.52
N MET A 102 -6.12 -2.72 -5.10
CA MET A 102 -5.90 -1.41 -4.48
C MET A 102 -6.99 -1.06 -3.48
N VAL A 103 -6.62 -1.03 -2.22
CA VAL A 103 -7.48 -0.62 -1.10
C VAL A 103 -7.06 0.75 -0.59
N LYS A 104 -8.03 1.58 -0.24
CA LYS A 104 -7.80 2.93 0.28
C LYS A 104 -8.44 3.10 1.65
N TYR A 105 -7.74 3.81 2.52
CA TYR A 105 -8.29 4.25 3.80
C TYR A 105 -7.75 5.63 4.19
N SER A 106 -8.41 6.29 5.12
CA SER A 106 -7.96 7.58 5.63
C SER A 106 -8.15 7.71 7.13
N ILE A 107 -7.19 8.36 7.75
CA ILE A 107 -7.10 8.55 9.20
C ILE A 107 -7.04 10.04 9.50
N ILE A 108 -7.70 10.46 10.57
CA ILE A 108 -7.61 11.79 11.13
C ILE A 108 -7.02 11.67 12.55
N ALA A 109 -5.96 12.43 12.82
CA ALA A 109 -5.42 12.65 14.14
C ALA A 109 -5.80 14.05 14.60
N SER A 110 -6.27 14.21 15.85
CA SER A 110 -6.76 15.49 16.36
C SER A 110 -6.42 15.75 17.83
N HIS A 111 -6.23 17.02 18.17
CA HIS A 111 -6.17 17.52 19.53
C HIS A 111 -6.82 18.90 19.58
N GLY A 112 -7.92 19.03 20.34
CA GLY A 112 -8.74 20.25 20.32
C GLY A 112 -9.22 20.56 18.89
N VAL A 113 -8.87 21.75 18.39
CA VAL A 113 -9.21 22.20 17.03
C VAL A 113 -8.16 21.83 15.98
N ALA A 114 -6.98 21.38 16.42
CA ALA A 114 -5.89 20.99 15.51
C ALA A 114 -6.13 19.58 14.96
N THR A 115 -5.98 19.43 13.67
CA THR A 115 -6.17 18.14 12.97
C THR A 115 -5.11 17.97 11.89
N ASP A 116 -4.72 16.72 11.66
CA ASP A 116 -3.99 16.28 10.45
C ASP A 116 -4.63 15.00 9.93
N SER A 117 -4.54 14.77 8.63
CA SER A 117 -5.11 13.61 7.98
C SER A 117 -4.08 12.91 7.10
N GLN A 118 -4.19 11.58 7.06
CA GLN A 118 -3.38 10.74 6.19
C GLN A 118 -4.28 9.90 5.30
N TYR A 119 -4.02 9.97 4.00
CA TYR A 119 -4.65 9.12 2.99
C TYR A 119 -3.67 8.02 2.61
N VAL A 120 -4.12 6.79 2.70
CA VAL A 120 -3.31 5.60 2.41
C VAL A 120 -3.95 4.83 1.28
N SER A 121 -3.12 4.48 0.30
CA SER A 121 -3.43 3.53 -0.75
C SER A 121 -2.44 2.38 -0.62
N LEU A 122 -2.94 1.15 -0.47
CA LEU A 122 -2.12 -0.04 -0.35
C LEU A 122 -2.62 -1.13 -1.29
N PHE A 123 -1.70 -1.95 -1.76
CA PHE A 123 -1.99 -3.12 -2.57
C PHE A 123 -2.19 -4.34 -1.66
N VAL A 124 -3.30 -5.04 -1.85
CA VAL A 124 -3.62 -6.29 -1.14
C VAL A 124 -3.38 -7.46 -2.09
N ASN A 125 -2.36 -8.24 -1.79
CA ASN A 125 -2.03 -9.45 -2.52
C ASN A 125 -2.85 -10.64 -2.00
N HIS A 126 -3.35 -11.45 -2.92
CA HIS A 126 -3.86 -12.78 -2.63
C HIS A 126 -2.86 -13.80 -3.20
N PRO A 127 -2.38 -14.75 -2.43
CA PRO A 127 -1.56 -15.82 -2.99
C PRO A 127 -2.29 -16.59 -4.10
N PRO A 128 -1.60 -17.06 -5.13
CA PRO A 128 -2.21 -17.88 -6.16
C PRO A 128 -2.80 -19.16 -5.57
N VAL A 129 -3.89 -19.64 -6.16
CA VAL A 129 -4.62 -20.84 -5.72
C VAL A 129 -4.52 -21.90 -6.78
N ILE A 130 -3.95 -23.07 -6.44
CA ILE A 130 -3.93 -24.24 -7.31
C ILE A 130 -5.32 -24.91 -7.27
N LYS A 131 -5.95 -25.06 -8.42
CA LYS A 131 -7.30 -25.65 -8.53
C LYS A 131 -7.28 -27.15 -8.75
N ASN A 132 -6.28 -27.65 -9.44
CA ASN A 132 -6.08 -29.07 -9.67
C ASN A 132 -4.91 -29.59 -8.83
N ALA A 133 -5.18 -30.03 -7.60
CA ALA A 133 -4.15 -30.74 -6.85
C ALA A 133 -3.76 -32.03 -7.62
N PRO A 134 -2.45 -32.34 -7.78
CA PRO A 134 -2.06 -33.60 -8.35
C PRO A 134 -2.65 -34.74 -7.53
N ILE A 135 -3.27 -35.70 -8.22
CA ILE A 135 -3.78 -36.91 -7.58
C ILE A 135 -2.59 -37.63 -6.95
N MET A 136 -2.71 -38.01 -5.69
CA MET A 136 -1.59 -38.48 -4.85
C MET A 136 -0.85 -39.73 -5.34
N MET A 137 -1.35 -40.41 -6.37
CA MET A 137 -0.61 -41.52 -7.03
C MET A 137 -1.05 -41.62 -8.50
N ASN A 138 -0.19 -41.16 -9.39
CA ASN A 138 -0.29 -41.44 -10.82
C ASN A 138 0.69 -42.57 -11.17
N THR A 139 0.21 -43.59 -11.84
CA THR A 139 1.06 -44.68 -12.35
C THR A 139 1.18 -44.52 -13.86
N ILE A 140 2.40 -44.43 -14.36
CA ILE A 140 2.69 -44.41 -15.79
C ILE A 140 3.56 -45.60 -16.16
N SER A 141 3.29 -46.22 -17.30
CA SER A 141 4.12 -47.28 -17.84
C SER A 141 5.34 -46.69 -18.53
N VAL A 142 6.45 -47.41 -18.48
CA VAL A 142 7.65 -47.06 -19.25
C VAL A 142 7.31 -46.93 -20.73
N GLY A 143 7.82 -45.86 -21.38
CA GLY A 143 7.49 -45.48 -22.77
C GLY A 143 6.11 -44.86 -22.96
N GLY A 144 5.31 -44.71 -21.91
CA GLY A 144 4.10 -43.94 -21.93
C GLY A 144 4.38 -42.45 -21.80
N ILE A 145 3.49 -41.61 -22.31
CA ILE A 145 3.59 -40.14 -22.15
C ILE A 145 2.63 -39.69 -21.03
N TRP A 146 3.15 -38.96 -20.07
CA TRP A 146 2.37 -38.29 -19.03
C TRP A 146 2.42 -36.79 -19.24
N ASP A 147 1.27 -36.20 -19.44
CA ASP A 147 1.08 -34.75 -19.58
C ASP A 147 0.19 -34.26 -18.42
N PHE A 148 0.58 -33.15 -17.82
CA PHE A 148 -0.17 -32.51 -16.78
C PHE A 148 -0.03 -30.99 -16.84
N GLU A 149 -1.14 -30.28 -16.78
CA GLU A 149 -1.15 -28.82 -16.72
C GLU A 149 -1.60 -28.39 -15.32
N ILE A 150 -0.80 -27.53 -14.70
CA ILE A 150 -1.12 -26.98 -13.37
C ILE A 150 -2.14 -25.85 -13.57
N ASP A 151 -3.40 -26.06 -13.14
CA ASP A 151 -4.44 -25.04 -13.17
C ASP A 151 -4.32 -24.15 -11.94
N VAL A 152 -3.87 -22.91 -12.14
CA VAL A 152 -3.67 -21.90 -11.11
C VAL A 152 -4.56 -20.71 -11.39
N TYR A 153 -5.16 -20.20 -10.34
CA TYR A 153 -5.91 -18.97 -10.36
C TYR A 153 -5.29 -17.96 -9.39
N ASP A 154 -4.98 -16.75 -9.88
CA ASP A 154 -4.62 -15.62 -9.05
C ASP A 154 -5.79 -14.64 -9.00
N PRO A 155 -6.33 -14.33 -7.81
CA PRO A 155 -7.36 -13.31 -7.64
C PRO A 155 -6.91 -11.90 -8.03
N ASN A 156 -5.61 -11.59 -7.96
CA ASN A 156 -5.03 -10.35 -8.46
C ASN A 156 -4.86 -10.42 -9.99
N LYS A 157 -5.79 -9.88 -10.72
CA LYS A 157 -6.06 -10.14 -12.16
C LYS A 157 -4.93 -9.87 -13.16
N ASN A 158 -3.81 -9.28 -12.79
CA ASN A 158 -2.76 -8.92 -13.74
C ASN A 158 -1.37 -9.37 -13.29
N ASP A 159 -1.31 -10.28 -12.33
CA ASP A 159 -0.04 -10.76 -11.82
C ASP A 159 0.43 -11.94 -12.69
N PRO A 160 1.48 -11.77 -13.52
CA PRO A 160 2.03 -12.87 -14.30
C PRO A 160 2.65 -13.90 -13.35
N LEU A 161 2.28 -15.16 -13.54
CA LEU A 161 2.80 -16.26 -12.75
C LEU A 161 3.98 -16.91 -13.46
N VAL A 162 4.98 -17.32 -12.68
CA VAL A 162 6.12 -18.10 -13.11
C VAL A 162 6.17 -19.39 -12.31
N PHE A 163 6.34 -20.49 -13.03
CA PHE A 163 6.47 -21.82 -12.45
C PHE A 163 7.96 -22.19 -12.41
N THR A 164 8.45 -22.50 -11.22
CA THR A 164 9.84 -22.93 -10.99
C THR A 164 9.85 -24.35 -10.51
N ALA A 165 10.53 -25.22 -11.23
CA ALA A 165 10.71 -26.60 -10.82
C ALA A 165 11.96 -26.71 -9.93
N ASN A 166 11.75 -26.93 -8.64
CA ASN A 166 12.84 -27.17 -7.68
C ASN A 166 13.35 -28.62 -7.75
N LYS A 167 12.43 -29.54 -8.09
CA LYS A 167 12.75 -30.97 -8.24
C LYS A 167 11.88 -31.59 -9.33
N LEU A 168 12.53 -32.16 -10.35
CA LEU A 168 11.88 -32.94 -11.40
C LEU A 168 12.57 -34.31 -11.54
N PRO A 169 11.81 -35.36 -11.89
CA PRO A 169 12.38 -36.63 -12.30
C PRO A 169 13.26 -36.48 -13.56
N PRO A 170 14.25 -37.35 -13.76
CA PRO A 170 15.02 -37.34 -15.00
C PRO A 170 14.11 -37.43 -16.22
N GLY A 171 14.42 -36.65 -17.27
CA GLY A 171 13.63 -36.61 -18.51
C GLY A 171 12.30 -35.85 -18.47
N MET A 172 11.80 -35.46 -17.27
CA MET A 172 10.63 -34.60 -17.17
C MET A 172 10.96 -33.17 -17.56
N ARG A 173 10.02 -32.51 -18.25
CA ARG A 173 10.12 -31.11 -18.66
C ARG A 173 8.92 -30.33 -18.16
N MET A 174 9.14 -29.07 -17.85
CA MET A 174 8.11 -28.11 -17.47
C MET A 174 8.25 -26.84 -18.28
N ASP A 175 7.13 -26.30 -18.73
CA ASP A 175 7.07 -24.94 -19.28
C ASP A 175 6.91 -23.94 -18.12
N PRO A 176 7.85 -23.00 -17.92
CA PRO A 176 7.84 -22.08 -16.79
C PRO A 176 6.75 -21.00 -16.86
N HIS A 177 6.10 -20.81 -18.02
CA HIS A 177 5.04 -19.81 -18.19
C HIS A 177 3.64 -20.39 -18.10
N THR A 178 3.48 -21.66 -18.48
CA THR A 178 2.16 -22.32 -18.50
C THR A 178 1.99 -23.32 -17.37
N GLY A 179 3.08 -23.78 -16.73
CA GLY A 179 3.04 -24.86 -15.75
C GLY A 179 2.76 -26.24 -16.38
N PHE A 180 2.85 -26.35 -17.72
CA PHE A 180 2.66 -27.62 -18.41
C PHE A 180 3.85 -28.54 -18.19
N LEU A 181 3.57 -29.76 -17.71
CA LEU A 181 4.52 -30.82 -17.44
C LEU A 181 4.37 -31.93 -18.46
N ARG A 182 5.49 -32.42 -18.95
CA ARG A 182 5.56 -33.62 -19.81
C ARG A 182 6.66 -34.56 -19.38
N TRP A 183 6.35 -35.83 -19.30
CA TRP A 183 7.28 -36.85 -18.91
C TRP A 183 7.06 -38.15 -19.72
N GLU A 184 8.15 -38.73 -20.16
CA GLU A 184 8.22 -40.04 -20.81
C GLU A 184 9.29 -40.88 -20.11
N PRO A 185 8.92 -41.68 -19.05
CA PRO A 185 9.86 -42.40 -18.27
C PRO A 185 10.45 -43.59 -19.04
N THR A 186 11.74 -43.82 -18.84
CA THR A 186 12.46 -44.97 -19.36
C THR A 186 12.63 -46.05 -18.28
N MET A 187 13.25 -47.19 -18.63
CA MET A 187 13.53 -48.25 -17.69
C MET A 187 14.43 -47.82 -16.53
N ASN A 188 15.14 -46.69 -16.63
CA ASN A 188 16.00 -46.17 -15.57
C ASN A 188 15.25 -45.36 -14.53
N GLU A 189 14.00 -44.98 -14.81
CA GLU A 189 13.13 -44.22 -13.90
C GLU A 189 12.03 -45.09 -13.26
N LEU A 190 12.25 -46.41 -13.15
CA LEU A 190 11.37 -47.34 -12.47
C LEU A 190 11.46 -47.17 -10.95
N ASP A 191 10.89 -46.11 -10.42
CA ASP A 191 10.81 -45.89 -8.99
C ASP A 191 9.77 -44.81 -8.67
N PHE A 192 9.67 -44.51 -7.40
CA PHE A 192 8.84 -43.43 -6.90
C PHE A 192 9.58 -42.08 -7.08
N HIS A 193 8.94 -41.14 -7.78
CA HIS A 193 9.51 -39.80 -8.00
C HIS A 193 8.66 -38.75 -7.32
N GLU A 194 9.33 -37.81 -6.68
CA GLU A 194 8.74 -36.64 -6.06
C GLU A 194 8.98 -35.38 -6.93
N LEU A 195 7.94 -34.58 -7.10
CA LEU A 195 8.01 -33.28 -7.76
C LEU A 195 7.89 -32.16 -6.73
N GLU A 196 8.67 -31.12 -6.91
CA GLU A 196 8.52 -29.88 -6.17
C GLU A 196 8.52 -28.69 -7.14
N ILE A 197 7.39 -27.99 -7.17
CA ILE A 197 7.18 -26.85 -8.06
C ILE A 197 6.73 -25.68 -7.22
N GLU A 198 7.42 -24.56 -7.38
CA GLU A 198 7.08 -23.28 -6.78
C GLU A 198 6.39 -22.40 -7.80
N ILE A 199 5.31 -21.74 -7.40
CA ILE A 199 4.57 -20.78 -8.20
C ILE A 199 4.76 -19.42 -7.56
N SER A 200 5.34 -18.49 -8.30
CA SER A 200 5.63 -17.15 -7.84
C SER A 200 5.17 -16.09 -8.83
N LEU A 201 5.11 -14.85 -8.39
CA LEU A 201 4.93 -13.70 -9.27
C LEU A 201 6.19 -13.48 -10.11
N ASP A 202 6.03 -13.12 -11.38
CA ASP A 202 7.14 -12.64 -12.20
C ASP A 202 7.59 -11.26 -11.73
N VAL A 203 8.58 -11.25 -10.84
CA VAL A 203 9.13 -10.03 -10.22
C VAL A 203 9.85 -9.14 -11.24
N LEU A 204 10.10 -9.64 -12.45
CA LEU A 204 10.81 -8.94 -13.53
C LEU A 204 9.87 -8.09 -14.40
N THR A 205 8.57 -8.29 -14.28
CA THR A 205 7.59 -7.44 -14.94
C THR A 205 7.22 -6.29 -13.98
N PRO A 206 7.69 -5.05 -14.21
CA PRO A 206 7.23 -3.93 -13.39
C PRO A 206 5.72 -3.80 -13.57
N LEU A 207 4.97 -3.85 -12.48
CA LEU A 207 3.55 -3.52 -12.44
C LEU A 207 3.37 -2.18 -13.18
N ARG A 208 2.89 -2.20 -14.41
CA ARG A 208 2.42 -1.00 -15.09
C ARG A 208 1.12 -0.61 -14.38
N VAL A 209 1.26 0.24 -13.37
CA VAL A 209 0.13 1.02 -12.88
C VAL A 209 -0.21 1.97 -14.03
N THR A 210 -1.19 1.61 -14.83
CA THR A 210 -1.84 2.56 -15.76
C THR A 210 -2.72 3.46 -14.89
N GLU A 211 -2.08 4.44 -14.24
CA GLU A 211 -2.81 5.59 -13.74
C GLU A 211 -3.26 6.35 -15.00
N SER A 212 -4.55 6.32 -15.27
CA SER A 212 -5.16 7.32 -16.13
C SER A 212 -4.91 8.68 -15.45
N PRO A 213 -4.31 9.66 -16.15
CA PRO A 213 -4.12 10.97 -15.57
C PRO A 213 -5.49 11.50 -15.12
N PRO A 214 -5.57 12.22 -13.98
CA PRO A 214 -6.83 12.82 -13.55
C PRO A 214 -7.33 13.71 -14.66
N GLU A 215 -8.61 13.55 -15.05
CA GLU A 215 -9.28 14.50 -15.94
C GLU A 215 -9.19 15.89 -15.30
N VAL A 216 -8.41 16.75 -15.93
CA VAL A 216 -8.41 18.17 -15.64
C VAL A 216 -9.73 18.70 -16.17
N LEU A 217 -10.73 18.85 -15.31
CA LEU A 217 -11.93 19.60 -15.62
C LEU A 217 -11.51 21.06 -15.83
N ASP A 218 -11.43 21.46 -17.10
CA ASP A 218 -11.28 22.84 -17.49
C ASP A 218 -12.56 23.63 -17.12
N MET A 219 -12.49 24.35 -15.99
CA MET A 219 -13.57 25.20 -15.46
C MET A 219 -13.69 26.54 -16.19
N ASN A 220 -13.18 26.67 -17.43
CA ASN A 220 -13.16 27.92 -18.17
C ASN A 220 -13.85 27.91 -19.56
N SER A 221 -14.90 27.12 -19.75
CA SER A 221 -15.78 27.33 -20.89
C SER A 221 -17.00 28.17 -20.51
N LYS A 222 -16.83 29.49 -20.44
CA LYS A 222 -17.96 30.40 -20.53
C LYS A 222 -18.54 30.32 -21.94
N GLY A 223 -19.71 29.69 -22.04
CA GLY A 223 -20.51 29.68 -23.25
C GLY A 223 -20.90 31.11 -23.66
N THR A 224 -20.51 31.50 -24.86
CA THR A 224 -21.15 32.58 -25.57
C THR A 224 -22.19 32.01 -26.50
N ARG A 225 -23.46 32.27 -26.23
CA ARG A 225 -24.55 32.04 -27.20
C ARG A 225 -24.56 33.24 -28.15
N CYS A 226 -24.62 32.98 -29.40
CA CYS A 226 -25.36 33.73 -30.42
C CYS A 226 -26.25 32.75 -31.15
#